data_08beab4f51e630e200053672ea212a98
#
_entry.id   08beab4f51e630e200053672ea212a98
#
_cell.length_a   1.000
_cell.length_b   1.000
_cell.length_c   1.000
_cell.angle_alpha   90.00
_cell.angle_beta   90.00
_cell.angle_gamma   90.00
#
_symmetry.space_group_name_H-M   'P 1'
#
loop_
_entity.id
_entity.type
_entity.pdbx_description
1 polymer ?
#
loop_
_entity_poly.entity_id
_entity_poly.type
_entity_poly.pdbx_seq_one_letter_code
_entity_poly.pdbx_strand_id
1 'polypeptide(L)'
;MKVSFCIPTYNRVKFIEDLLESINNQSSHSLIVEVCISDNASTDGTEESINIWRDRFNFPILYQRHNENIGPDRNYLSAVNMGTGDYCWIFGSDDILTKNSLALME
;
A
#
# COMPACT_ATOMS: atom_id res chain seq x y z
N MET A 1 -3.00 -17.85 -4.98
CA MET A 1 -1.81 -17.17 -4.43
C MET A 1 -2.21 -15.80 -3.90
N LYS A 2 -1.74 -15.44 -2.72
CA LYS A 2 -2.02 -14.15 -2.11
C LYS A 2 -0.76 -13.27 -2.14
N VAL A 3 -0.92 -12.02 -2.55
CA VAL A 3 0.16 -11.05 -2.63
C VAL A 3 -0.16 -9.87 -1.70
N SER A 4 0.78 -9.50 -0.85
CA SER A 4 0.67 -8.32 0.00
C SER A 4 1.53 -7.20 -0.59
N PHE A 5 0.90 -6.08 -0.94
CA PHE A 5 1.63 -4.87 -1.30
C PHE A 5 1.94 -4.10 -0.03
N CYS A 6 3.21 -4.01 0.32
CA CYS A 6 3.66 -3.41 1.58
C CYS A 6 4.26 -2.03 1.29
N ILE A 7 3.64 -0.99 1.84
CA ILE A 7 3.94 0.40 1.48
C ILE A 7 4.28 1.19 2.75
N PRO A 8 5.57 1.40 3.05
CA PRO A 8 5.96 2.36 4.06
C PRO A 8 5.82 3.77 3.50
N THR A 9 5.24 4.70 4.25
CA THR A 9 5.04 6.07 3.77
C THR A 9 5.27 7.10 4.86
N TYR A 10 5.65 8.32 4.45
CA TYR A 10 5.79 9.46 5.32
C TYR A 10 5.62 10.75 4.50
N ASN A 11 4.55 11.50 4.79
CA ASN A 11 4.27 12.81 4.16
C ASN A 11 4.36 12.76 2.62
N ARG A 12 3.69 11.78 2.01
CA ARG A 12 3.67 11.59 0.57
C ARG A 12 2.26 11.31 0.07
N VAL A 13 1.27 12.06 0.57
CA VAL A 13 -0.14 11.77 0.29
C VAL A 13 -0.44 11.72 -1.21
N LYS A 14 0.12 12.63 -1.99
CA LYS A 14 -0.12 12.67 -3.45
C LYS A 14 0.39 11.40 -4.12
N PHE A 15 1.58 10.95 -3.75
CA PHE A 15 2.16 9.74 -4.32
C PHE A 15 1.41 8.49 -3.88
N ILE A 16 0.93 8.46 -2.62
CA ILE A 16 0.09 7.36 -2.14
C ILE A 16 -1.20 7.29 -2.96
N GLU A 17 -1.84 8.42 -3.22
CA GLU A 17 -3.07 8.46 -4.02
C GLU A 17 -2.82 7.94 -5.43
N ASP A 18 -1.74 8.36 -6.07
CA ASP A 18 -1.38 7.89 -7.41
C ASP A 18 -1.08 6.39 -7.42
N LEU A 19 -0.38 5.90 -6.40
CA LEU A 19 -0.06 4.47 -6.28
C LEU A 19 -1.33 3.65 -6.07
N LEU A 20 -2.21 4.07 -5.17
CA LEU A 20 -3.48 3.37 -4.92
C LEU A 20 -4.34 3.34 -6.18
N GLU A 21 -4.40 4.44 -6.93
CA GLU A 21 -5.12 4.46 -8.19
C GLU A 21 -4.55 3.45 -9.17
N SER A 22 -3.22 3.38 -9.29
CA SER A 22 -2.58 2.43 -10.21
C SER A 22 -2.83 0.98 -9.80
N ILE A 23 -2.87 0.68 -8.50
CA ILE A 23 -3.20 -0.66 -8.00
C ILE A 23 -4.67 -0.97 -8.27
N ASN A 24 -5.56 -0.01 -8.01
CA ASN A 24 -7.00 -0.21 -8.16
C ASN A 24 -7.41 -0.45 -9.61
N ASN A 25 -6.62 0.01 -10.56
CA ASN A 25 -6.87 -0.19 -11.99
C ASN A 25 -6.34 -1.53 -12.52
N GLN A 26 -5.74 -2.35 -11.67
CA GLN A 26 -5.24 -3.67 -12.08
C GLN A 26 -6.35 -4.68 -12.22
N SER A 27 -6.18 -5.62 -13.14
CA SER A 27 -7.06 -6.77 -13.29
C SER A 27 -6.30 -8.04 -12.93
N SER A 28 -6.93 -8.90 -12.13
CA SER A 28 -6.36 -10.20 -11.79
C SER A 28 -7.50 -11.19 -11.60
N HIS A 29 -7.34 -12.40 -12.11
CA HIS A 29 -8.34 -13.45 -12.00
C HIS A 29 -7.98 -14.52 -10.98
N SER A 30 -6.70 -14.68 -10.66
CA SER A 30 -6.22 -15.75 -9.79
C SER A 30 -5.46 -15.25 -8.57
N LEU A 31 -5.04 -13.97 -8.55
CA LEU A 31 -4.32 -13.40 -7.38
C LEU A 31 -5.29 -12.80 -6.39
N ILE A 32 -5.08 -13.10 -5.13
CA ILE A 32 -5.72 -12.42 -4.01
C ILE A 32 -4.75 -11.32 -3.57
N VAL A 33 -5.22 -10.09 -3.48
CA VAL A 33 -4.38 -8.92 -3.20
C VAL A 33 -4.84 -8.21 -1.95
N GLU A 34 -3.92 -7.83 -1.10
CA GLU A 34 -4.15 -6.88 -0.01
C GLU A 34 -3.10 -5.78 -0.10
N VAL A 35 -3.47 -4.59 0.36
CA VAL A 35 -2.56 -3.44 0.42
C VAL A 35 -2.31 -3.10 1.87
N CYS A 36 -1.04 -3.10 2.29
CA CYS A 36 -0.64 -2.84 3.66
C CYS A 36 0.15 -1.54 3.70
N ILE A 37 -0.39 -0.52 4.36
CA ILE A 37 0.25 0.80 4.44
C ILE A 37 0.68 1.05 5.87
N SER A 38 1.99 1.25 6.07
CA SER A 38 2.56 1.65 7.35
C SER A 38 2.95 3.13 7.26
N ASP A 39 2.21 3.96 7.98
CA ASP A 39 2.34 5.42 7.94
C ASP A 39 3.18 5.90 9.13
N ASN A 40 4.27 6.56 8.83
CA ASN A 40 5.26 7.01 9.81
C ASN A 40 4.88 8.37 10.43
N ALA A 41 3.63 8.50 10.90
CA ALA A 41 3.09 9.69 11.53
C ALA A 41 3.00 10.89 10.57
N SER A 42 2.47 10.67 9.36
CA SER A 42 2.26 11.76 8.38
C SER A 42 1.32 12.83 8.90
N THR A 43 1.56 14.07 8.49
CA THR A 43 0.76 15.24 8.86
C THR A 43 0.16 15.95 7.64
N ASP A 44 0.22 15.36 6.47
CA ASP A 44 -0.15 15.97 5.20
C ASP A 44 -1.51 15.53 4.66
N GLY A 45 -2.35 14.92 5.51
CA GLY A 45 -3.66 14.42 5.09
C GLY A 45 -3.66 12.98 4.58
N THR A 46 -2.57 12.23 4.76
CA THR A 46 -2.47 10.83 4.33
C THR A 46 -3.57 9.98 4.96
N GLU A 47 -3.78 10.08 6.27
CA GLU A 47 -4.79 9.26 6.95
C GLU A 47 -6.20 9.50 6.40
N GLU A 48 -6.56 10.75 6.21
CA GLU A 48 -7.89 11.12 5.67
C GLU A 48 -8.06 10.57 4.25
N SER A 49 -7.01 10.67 3.44
CA SER A 49 -7.02 10.15 2.06
C SER A 49 -7.20 8.64 2.03
N ILE A 50 -6.48 7.91 2.89
CA ILE A 50 -6.57 6.45 2.99
C ILE A 50 -8.01 6.04 3.38
N ASN A 51 -8.62 6.76 4.33
CA ASN A 51 -9.98 6.45 4.76
C ASN A 51 -11.01 6.62 3.63
N ILE A 52 -10.80 7.62 2.76
CA ILE A 52 -11.63 7.81 1.57
C ILE A 52 -11.42 6.66 0.59
N TRP A 53 -10.17 6.26 0.34
CA TRP A 53 -9.85 5.20 -0.59
C TRP A 53 -10.42 3.84 -0.16
N ARG A 54 -10.45 3.54 1.14
CA ARG A 54 -10.98 2.27 1.66
C ARG A 54 -12.39 1.98 1.17
N ASP A 55 -13.22 3.01 1.04
CA ASP A 55 -14.62 2.86 0.63
C ASP A 55 -14.77 2.58 -0.86
N ARG A 56 -13.75 2.86 -1.67
CA ARG A 56 -13.80 2.77 -3.13
C ARG A 56 -12.82 1.78 -3.73
N PHE A 57 -11.90 1.25 -2.93
CA PHE A 57 -10.82 0.39 -3.41
C PHE A 57 -11.34 -1.03 -3.64
N ASN A 58 -10.86 -1.68 -4.72
CA ASN A 58 -11.28 -3.03 -5.09
C ASN A 58 -10.61 -4.11 -4.25
N PHE A 59 -9.56 -3.79 -3.50
CA PHE A 59 -8.81 -4.73 -2.66
C PHE A 59 -8.81 -4.25 -1.22
N PRO A 60 -8.63 -5.16 -0.23
CA PRO A 60 -8.51 -4.73 1.17
C PRO A 60 -7.32 -3.82 1.39
N ILE A 61 -7.53 -2.74 2.15
CA ILE A 61 -6.46 -1.85 2.60
C ILE A 61 -6.33 -1.99 4.11
N LEU A 62 -5.15 -2.44 4.55
CA LEU A 62 -4.76 -2.46 5.95
C LEU A 62 -3.90 -1.23 6.19
N TYR A 63 -4.27 -0.41 7.15
CA TYR A 63 -3.58 0.84 7.43
C TYR A 63 -3.20 0.92 8.90
N GLN A 64 -1.93 1.20 9.17
CA GLN A 64 -1.41 1.44 10.51
C GLN A 64 -0.64 2.76 10.51
N ARG A 65 -1.02 3.64 11.43
CA ARG A 65 -0.31 4.90 11.63
C ARG A 65 0.44 4.86 12.94
N HIS A 66 1.74 5.14 12.90
CA HIS A 66 2.55 5.24 14.11
C HIS A 66 2.28 6.58 14.81
N ASN A 67 2.42 6.60 16.13
CA ASN A 67 2.20 7.81 16.92
C ASN A 67 3.30 8.86 16.71
N GLU A 68 4.48 8.40 16.29
CA GLU A 68 5.63 9.26 16.02
C GLU A 68 6.43 8.65 14.86
N ASN A 69 7.30 9.45 14.26
CA ASN A 69 8.19 8.97 13.21
C ASN A 69 9.24 8.05 13.83
N ILE A 70 9.22 6.77 13.48
CA ILE A 70 10.13 5.75 14.01
C ILE A 70 11.35 5.52 13.12
N GLY A 71 11.52 6.35 12.08
CA GLY A 71 12.59 6.19 11.10
C GLY A 71 12.19 5.31 9.93
N PRO A 72 12.87 5.46 8.77
CA PRO A 72 12.49 4.75 7.55
C PRO A 72 12.69 3.24 7.66
N ASP A 73 13.74 2.77 8.31
CA ASP A 73 14.03 1.34 8.41
C ASP A 73 12.99 0.60 9.23
N ARG A 74 12.59 1.15 10.37
CA ARG A 74 11.56 0.54 11.22
C ARG A 74 10.20 0.60 10.56
N ASN A 75 9.90 1.68 9.84
CA ASN A 75 8.65 1.79 9.11
C ASN A 75 8.56 0.77 7.98
N TYR A 76 9.66 0.54 7.28
CA TYR A 76 9.78 -0.51 6.26
C TYR A 76 9.46 -1.89 6.84
N LEU A 77 10.09 -2.24 7.98
CA LEU A 77 9.85 -3.52 8.65
C LEU A 77 8.40 -3.63 9.12
N SER A 78 7.84 -2.54 9.61
CA SER A 78 6.44 -2.51 10.04
C SER A 78 5.50 -2.82 8.87
N ALA A 79 5.75 -2.22 7.70
CA ALA A 79 4.94 -2.48 6.50
C ALA A 79 5.02 -3.96 6.09
N VAL A 80 6.21 -4.53 6.09
CA VAL A 80 6.42 -5.94 5.75
C VAL A 80 5.68 -6.85 6.72
N ASN A 81 5.72 -6.54 8.02
CA ASN A 81 5.08 -7.36 9.04
C ASN A 81 3.55 -7.31 8.99
N MET A 82 2.96 -6.33 8.32
CA MET A 82 1.51 -6.27 8.14
C MET A 82 1.01 -7.31 7.13
N GLY A 83 1.86 -7.73 6.20
CA GLY A 83 1.47 -8.61 5.11
C GLY A 83 1.16 -10.03 5.57
N THR A 84 0.08 -10.61 5.04
CA THR A 84 -0.33 -11.99 5.32
C THR A 84 -0.29 -12.88 4.08
N GLY A 85 0.18 -12.34 2.94
CA GLY A 85 0.21 -13.07 1.69
C GLY A 85 1.39 -14.04 1.58
N ASP A 86 1.34 -14.87 0.55
CA ASP A 86 2.43 -15.79 0.22
C ASP A 86 3.67 -15.04 -0.25
N TYR A 87 3.46 -13.87 -0.86
CA TYR A 87 4.53 -12.99 -1.32
C TYR A 87 4.28 -11.58 -0.81
N CYS A 88 5.37 -10.90 -0.47
CA CYS A 88 5.36 -9.49 -0.09
C CYS A 88 6.02 -8.69 -1.20
N TRP A 89 5.27 -7.78 -1.81
CA TRP A 89 5.80 -6.85 -2.82
C TRP A 89 5.92 -5.48 -2.17
N ILE A 90 7.15 -5.00 -2.04
CA ILE A 90 7.43 -3.75 -1.34
C ILE A 90 7.50 -2.60 -2.33
N PHE A 91 6.73 -1.55 -2.06
CA PHE A 91 6.71 -0.33 -2.85
C PHE A 91 7.16 0.86 -2.01
N GLY A 92 8.00 1.72 -2.61
CA GLY A 92 8.08 3.09 -2.13
C GLY A 92 6.78 3.81 -2.47
N SER A 93 6.41 4.82 -1.69
CA SER A 93 5.15 5.54 -1.89
C SER A 93 5.11 6.33 -3.20
N ASP A 94 6.26 6.50 -3.87
CA ASP A 94 6.38 7.18 -5.15
C ASP A 94 6.45 6.21 -6.35
N ASP A 95 6.33 4.91 -6.11
CA ASP A 95 6.26 3.90 -7.17
C ASP A 95 4.84 3.81 -7.72
N ILE A 96 4.72 3.44 -8.99
CA ILE A 96 3.43 3.27 -9.66
C ILE A 96 3.45 1.97 -10.44
N LEU A 97 2.38 1.17 -10.31
CA LEU A 97 2.22 -0.04 -11.10
C LEU A 97 1.85 0.31 -12.53
N THR A 98 2.51 -0.32 -13.47
CA THR A 98 2.11 -0.25 -14.86
C THR A 98 0.84 -1.06 -15.09
N LYS A 99 0.09 -0.69 -16.11
CA LYS A 99 -1.15 -1.38 -16.47
C LYS A 99 -0.88 -2.86 -16.72
N ASN A 100 -1.74 -3.72 -16.18
CA ASN A 100 -1.67 -5.18 -16.30
C ASN A 100 -0.49 -5.85 -15.58
N SER A 101 0.17 -5.17 -14.65
CA SER A 101 1.26 -5.77 -13.88
C SER A 101 0.81 -6.99 -13.10
N LEU A 102 -0.37 -6.93 -12.47
CA LEU A 102 -0.91 -8.08 -11.72
C LEU A 102 -1.27 -9.24 -12.62
N ALA A 103 -1.82 -8.96 -13.80
CA ALA A 103 -2.16 -10.00 -14.76
C ALA A 103 -0.91 -10.77 -15.22
N LEU A 104 0.22 -10.10 -15.35
CA LEU A 104 1.47 -10.74 -15.74
C LEU A 104 2.06 -11.63 -14.64
N MET A 105 1.65 -11.43 -13.38
CA MET A 105 2.11 -12.25 -12.26
C MET A 105 1.34 -13.57 -12.13
N GLU A 106 0.22 -13.70 -12.81
CA GLU A 106 -0.64 -14.90 -12.71
C GLU A 106 -0.02 -16.14 -13.43
#